data_db07c813a536b0067a67bc0f77f9e127
#
_entry.id   db07c813a536b0067a67bc0f77f9e127
#
_cell.length_a   1.000
_cell.length_b   1.000
_cell.length_c   1.000
_cell.angle_alpha   90.00
_cell.angle_beta   90.00
_cell.angle_gamma   90.00
#
_symmetry.space_group_name_H-M   'P 1'
#
loop_
_entity.id
_entity.type
_entity.pdbx_description
1 polymer ?
#
loop_
_entity_poly.entity_id
_entity_poly.type
_entity_poly.pdbx_seq_one_letter_code
_entity_poly.pdbx_strand_id
1 'polypeptide(L)'
;LPLPKCLVGPLMYLQAGNVWSCYHWTGLWKWVFHSHYFDVLLDECRKVYPYGGIQAVLDGYRSVYTNKLESIPNSDIHYWYGTKEAFVAKPQVKHLKTLSMNIKVEIFDKMNHGQLLIDHPDQIAKRIIGMQYE
;
A
#
# COMPACT_ATOMS: atom_id res chain seq x y z
N LEU A 1 5.38 5.20 -10.21
CA LEU A 1 6.08 6.20 -11.04
C LEU A 1 7.55 6.18 -10.69
N PRO A 2 8.44 5.94 -11.66
CA PRO A 2 9.87 5.97 -11.39
C PRO A 2 10.26 7.37 -10.90
N LEU A 3 10.96 7.40 -9.78
CA LEU A 3 11.49 8.64 -9.20
C LEU A 3 12.86 8.97 -9.79
N PRO A 4 13.26 10.25 -9.78
CA PRO A 4 14.63 10.62 -10.05
C PRO A 4 15.60 9.82 -9.16
N LYS A 5 16.66 9.26 -9.74
CA LYS A 5 17.60 8.38 -9.02
C LYS A 5 18.16 9.02 -7.73
N CYS A 6 18.35 10.34 -7.73
CA CYS A 6 18.82 11.08 -6.55
C CYS A 6 17.85 11.08 -5.37
N LEU A 7 16.55 10.84 -5.60
CA LEU A 7 15.54 10.81 -4.54
C LEU A 7 15.29 9.40 -4.00
N VAL A 8 15.66 8.35 -4.73
CA VAL A 8 15.42 6.96 -4.32
C VAL A 8 16.15 6.65 -3.00
N GLY A 9 17.43 7.01 -2.88
CA GLY A 9 18.20 6.76 -1.67
C GLY A 9 17.59 7.41 -0.42
N PRO A 10 17.39 8.73 -0.38
CA PRO A 10 16.75 9.41 0.77
C PRO A 10 15.40 8.82 1.16
N LEU A 11 14.53 8.49 0.18
CA LEU A 11 13.23 7.90 0.46
C LEU A 11 13.34 6.48 1.04
N MET A 12 14.32 5.70 0.59
CA MET A 12 14.59 4.37 1.16
C MET A 12 15.04 4.46 2.61
N TYR A 13 15.90 5.45 2.96
CA TYR A 13 16.29 5.68 4.36
C TYR A 13 15.10 6.07 5.24
N LEU A 14 14.19 6.91 4.74
CA LEU A 14 12.96 7.26 5.45
C LEU A 14 12.09 6.04 5.71
N GLN A 15 11.92 5.17 4.72
CA GLN A 15 11.14 3.94 4.86
C GLN A 15 11.78 2.94 5.84
N ALA A 16 13.11 2.78 5.80
CA ALA A 16 13.83 1.97 6.77
C ALA A 16 13.64 2.48 8.20
N GLY A 17 13.72 3.82 8.38
CA GLY A 17 13.47 4.47 9.67
C GLY A 17 12.05 4.26 10.18
N ASN A 18 11.05 4.31 9.30
CA ASN A 18 9.65 4.03 9.65
C ASN A 18 9.49 2.59 10.14
N VAL A 19 9.99 1.58 9.41
CA VAL A 19 9.90 0.16 9.80
C VAL A 19 10.62 -0.08 11.12
N TRP A 20 11.82 0.48 11.29
CA TRP A 20 12.58 0.40 12.53
C TRP A 20 11.82 1.01 13.71
N SER A 21 11.25 2.19 13.54
CA SER A 21 10.45 2.89 14.54
C SER A 21 9.19 2.11 14.91
N CYS A 22 8.47 1.56 13.94
CA CYS A 22 7.28 0.72 14.18
C CYS A 22 7.62 -0.50 15.03
N TYR A 23 8.78 -1.12 14.82
CA TYR A 23 9.21 -2.27 15.61
C TYR A 23 9.61 -1.89 17.04
N HIS A 24 10.51 -0.92 17.21
CA HIS A 24 11.10 -0.59 18.52
C HIS A 24 10.17 0.23 19.39
N TRP A 25 9.29 1.04 18.81
CA TRP A 25 8.43 1.98 19.52
C TRP A 25 6.92 1.67 19.32
N THR A 26 6.60 0.39 19.11
CA THR A 26 5.23 -0.07 18.89
C THR A 26 4.23 0.46 19.93
N GLY A 27 4.60 0.40 21.21
CA GLY A 27 3.73 0.88 22.30
C GLY A 27 3.43 2.38 22.21
N LEU A 28 4.45 3.20 21.88
CA LEU A 28 4.27 4.63 21.68
C LEU A 28 3.35 4.91 20.48
N TRP A 29 3.57 4.22 19.35
CA TRP A 29 2.75 4.42 18.16
C TRP A 29 1.30 3.99 18.36
N LYS A 30 1.05 2.88 19.05
CA LYS A 30 -0.31 2.47 19.44
C LYS A 30 -1.00 3.53 20.31
N TRP A 31 -0.26 4.10 21.25
CA TRP A 31 -0.79 5.19 22.08
C TRP A 31 -1.09 6.46 21.29
N VAL A 32 -0.28 6.81 20.29
CA VAL A 32 -0.49 8.00 19.43
C VAL A 32 -1.67 7.84 18.49
N PHE A 33 -1.77 6.70 17.82
CA PHE A 33 -2.74 6.53 16.72
C PHE A 33 -4.11 6.01 17.16
N HIS A 34 -4.22 5.33 18.28
CA HIS A 34 -5.47 4.86 18.90
C HIS A 34 -6.51 4.29 17.92
N SER A 35 -6.12 3.41 16.99
CA SER A 35 -7.06 2.81 16.06
C SER A 35 -6.76 1.34 15.83
N HIS A 36 -7.82 0.54 15.66
CA HIS A 36 -7.69 -0.89 15.37
C HIS A 36 -6.81 -1.14 14.14
N TYR A 37 -6.98 -0.36 13.09
CA TYR A 37 -6.15 -0.45 11.89
C TYR A 37 -4.65 -0.32 12.19
N PHE A 38 -4.25 0.71 12.96
CA PHE A 38 -2.85 0.91 13.31
C PHE A 38 -2.33 -0.15 14.27
N ASP A 39 -3.15 -0.63 15.20
CA ASP A 39 -2.77 -1.71 16.13
C ASP A 39 -2.41 -2.98 15.37
N VAL A 40 -3.26 -3.41 14.42
CA VAL A 40 -2.99 -4.57 13.57
C VAL A 40 -1.74 -4.36 12.72
N LEU A 41 -1.62 -3.18 12.06
CA LEU A 41 -0.47 -2.87 11.21
C LEU A 41 0.86 -2.91 11.98
N LEU A 42 0.90 -2.32 13.18
CA LEU A 42 2.09 -2.29 14.03
C LEU A 42 2.45 -3.68 14.56
N ASP A 43 1.45 -4.50 14.92
CA ASP A 43 1.69 -5.88 15.34
C ASP A 43 2.24 -6.75 14.20
N GLU A 44 1.74 -6.58 12.98
CA GLU A 44 2.29 -7.27 11.81
C GLU A 44 3.71 -6.79 11.49
N CYS A 45 3.99 -5.48 11.53
CA CYS A 45 5.36 -4.96 11.38
C CYS A 45 6.31 -5.60 12.40
N ARG A 46 5.87 -5.75 13.65
CA ARG A 46 6.69 -6.38 14.70
C ARG A 46 6.98 -7.85 14.45
N LYS A 47 6.02 -8.60 13.91
CA LYS A 47 6.22 -10.01 13.55
C LYS A 47 7.22 -10.18 12.41
N VAL A 48 7.17 -9.31 11.41
CA VAL A 48 7.97 -9.44 10.17
C VAL A 48 9.40 -8.93 10.36
N TYR A 49 9.62 -7.97 11.24
CA TYR A 49 10.92 -7.31 11.43
C TYR A 49 12.08 -8.29 11.70
N PRO A 50 11.97 -9.30 12.60
CA PRO A 50 13.06 -10.24 12.88
C PRO A 50 13.50 -11.09 11.68
N TYR A 51 12.63 -11.23 10.67
CA TYR A 51 12.85 -12.03 9.46
C TYR A 51 13.38 -11.20 8.28
N GLY A 52 14.11 -10.13 8.56
CA GLY A 52 14.62 -9.26 7.51
C GLY A 52 13.60 -8.28 6.95
N GLY A 53 12.58 -7.92 7.75
CA GLY A 53 11.49 -7.06 7.32
C GLY A 53 11.96 -5.71 6.77
N ILE A 54 13.01 -5.09 7.34
CA ILE A 54 13.58 -3.86 6.76
C ILE A 54 14.10 -4.11 5.35
N GLN A 55 14.87 -5.19 5.14
CA GLN A 55 15.44 -5.48 3.83
C GLN A 55 14.34 -5.77 2.79
N ALA A 56 13.33 -6.56 3.15
CA ALA A 56 12.19 -6.85 2.26
C ALA A 56 11.43 -5.58 1.86
N VAL A 57 11.18 -4.66 2.82
CA VAL A 57 10.55 -3.36 2.56
C VAL A 57 11.42 -2.51 1.64
N LEU A 58 12.73 -2.43 1.88
CA LEU A 58 13.65 -1.67 1.04
C LEU A 58 13.71 -2.20 -0.39
N ASP A 59 13.76 -3.51 -0.57
CA ASP A 59 13.81 -4.15 -1.89
C ASP A 59 12.48 -3.95 -2.64
N GLY A 60 11.33 -4.05 -1.94
CA GLY A 60 10.03 -3.73 -2.50
C GLY A 60 9.94 -2.28 -2.97
N TYR A 61 10.31 -1.31 -2.13
CA TYR A 61 10.30 0.10 -2.51
C TYR A 61 11.31 0.43 -3.61
N ARG A 62 12.52 -0.16 -3.56
CA ARG A 62 13.50 0.00 -4.65
C ARG A 62 12.90 -0.45 -5.97
N SER A 63 12.26 -1.60 -6.01
CA SER A 63 11.59 -2.11 -7.21
C SER A 63 10.52 -1.14 -7.73
N VAL A 64 9.63 -0.66 -6.84
CA VAL A 64 8.57 0.30 -7.21
C VAL A 64 9.12 1.62 -7.73
N TYR A 65 10.22 2.13 -7.16
CA TYR A 65 10.77 3.42 -7.54
C TYR A 65 11.68 3.38 -8.77
N THR A 66 12.28 2.23 -9.07
CA THR A 66 13.24 2.09 -10.17
C THR A 66 12.66 1.42 -11.41
N ASN A 67 11.68 0.53 -11.23
CA ASN A 67 11.07 -0.18 -12.33
C ASN A 67 9.88 0.60 -12.90
N LYS A 68 9.78 0.61 -14.21
CA LYS A 68 8.65 1.18 -14.94
C LYS A 68 7.74 0.04 -15.39
N LEU A 69 6.48 0.13 -15.03
CA LEU A 69 5.47 -0.76 -15.57
C LEU A 69 5.18 -0.31 -17.01
N GLU A 70 5.55 -1.15 -17.99
CA GLU A 70 5.44 -0.83 -19.42
C GLU A 70 4.21 -1.49 -20.08
N SER A 71 3.75 -2.60 -19.51
CA SER A 71 2.55 -3.30 -19.99
C SER A 71 1.86 -4.00 -18.83
N ILE A 72 0.56 -4.22 -18.99
CA ILE A 72 -0.25 -5.05 -18.10
C ILE A 72 -1.04 -6.06 -18.94
N PRO A 73 -1.33 -7.26 -18.40
CA PRO A 73 -2.16 -8.24 -19.10
C PRO A 73 -3.50 -7.63 -19.52
N ASN A 74 -4.07 -8.12 -20.62
CA ASN A 74 -5.43 -7.75 -21.02
C ASN A 74 -6.44 -8.46 -20.10
N SER A 75 -6.66 -7.90 -18.93
CA SER A 75 -7.55 -8.41 -17.89
C SER A 75 -8.28 -7.23 -17.25
N ASP A 76 -9.43 -7.51 -16.66
CA ASP A 76 -10.14 -6.52 -15.84
C ASP A 76 -9.36 -6.24 -14.57
N ILE A 77 -9.07 -4.95 -14.35
CA ILE A 77 -8.31 -4.50 -13.19
C ILE A 77 -9.23 -3.68 -12.30
N HIS A 78 -9.40 -4.14 -11.07
CA HIS A 78 -10.08 -3.37 -10.03
C HIS A 78 -9.05 -2.72 -9.12
N TYR A 79 -8.98 -1.39 -9.14
CA TYR A 79 -8.06 -0.61 -8.32
C TYR A 79 -8.84 0.11 -7.21
N TRP A 80 -8.57 -0.28 -5.99
CA TRP A 80 -9.23 0.25 -4.80
C TRP A 80 -8.28 1.06 -3.94
N TYR A 81 -8.71 2.24 -3.50
CA TYR A 81 -7.90 3.05 -2.58
C TYR A 81 -8.75 3.93 -1.68
N GLY A 82 -8.19 4.30 -0.53
CA GLY A 82 -8.80 5.22 0.41
C GLY A 82 -8.52 6.69 0.08
N THR A 83 -9.44 7.59 0.44
CA THR A 83 -9.25 9.03 0.18
C THR A 83 -8.02 9.60 0.88
N LYS A 84 -7.58 9.03 2.01
CA LYS A 84 -6.38 9.47 2.74
C LYS A 84 -5.07 9.17 2.01
N GLU A 85 -5.06 8.22 1.07
CA GLU A 85 -3.90 7.90 0.23
C GLU A 85 -4.03 8.43 -1.20
N ALA A 86 -5.06 9.22 -1.49
CA ALA A 86 -5.37 9.68 -2.84
C ALA A 86 -4.21 10.42 -3.53
N PHE A 87 -3.32 11.07 -2.77
CA PHE A 87 -2.16 11.78 -3.32
C PHE A 87 -1.14 10.83 -3.96
N VAL A 88 -1.05 9.59 -3.48
CA VAL A 88 -0.21 8.53 -4.07
C VAL A 88 -0.99 7.73 -5.11
N ALA A 89 -2.24 7.38 -4.82
CA ALA A 89 -3.06 6.50 -5.65
C ALA A 89 -3.48 7.13 -6.99
N LYS A 90 -3.88 8.41 -7.01
CA LYS A 90 -4.33 9.09 -8.23
C LYS A 90 -3.28 9.10 -9.36
N PRO A 91 -1.99 9.43 -9.12
CA PRO A 91 -0.96 9.32 -10.15
C PRO A 91 -0.77 7.90 -10.66
N GLN A 92 -0.87 6.89 -9.78
CA GLN A 92 -0.78 5.48 -10.17
C GLN A 92 -1.95 5.07 -11.05
N VAL A 93 -3.18 5.40 -10.68
CA VAL A 93 -4.39 5.15 -11.49
C VAL A 93 -4.27 5.83 -12.85
N LYS A 94 -3.81 7.09 -12.89
CA LYS A 94 -3.59 7.80 -14.15
C LYS A 94 -2.60 7.05 -15.04
N HIS A 95 -1.50 6.55 -14.49
CA HIS A 95 -0.52 5.78 -15.24
C HIS A 95 -1.10 4.43 -15.71
N LEU A 96 -1.77 3.68 -14.83
CA LEU A 96 -2.41 2.41 -15.19
C LEU A 96 -3.42 2.58 -16.33
N LYS A 97 -4.21 3.64 -16.34
CA LYS A 97 -5.17 3.96 -17.43
C LYS A 97 -4.49 4.24 -18.77
N THR A 98 -3.20 4.56 -18.81
CA THR A 98 -2.44 4.65 -20.07
C THR A 98 -2.01 3.29 -20.61
N LEU A 99 -2.02 2.25 -19.76
CA LEU A 99 -1.59 0.89 -20.10
C LEU A 99 -2.75 -0.06 -20.38
N SER A 100 -3.94 0.21 -19.82
CA SER A 100 -5.17 -0.55 -20.07
C SER A 100 -6.39 0.34 -19.97
N MET A 101 -7.39 0.07 -20.83
CA MET A 101 -8.70 0.72 -20.77
C MET A 101 -9.67 0.04 -19.78
N ASN A 102 -9.38 -1.19 -19.35
CA ASN A 102 -10.25 -2.00 -18.51
C ASN A 102 -9.91 -1.83 -17.02
N ILE A 103 -9.82 -0.58 -16.54
CA ILE A 103 -9.53 -0.30 -15.14
C ILE A 103 -10.75 0.30 -14.47
N LYS A 104 -11.36 -0.49 -13.58
CA LYS A 104 -12.42 -0.04 -12.68
C LYS A 104 -11.79 0.51 -11.40
N VAL A 105 -12.12 1.75 -11.03
CA VAL A 105 -11.56 2.43 -9.85
C VAL A 105 -12.65 2.66 -8.84
N GLU A 106 -12.42 2.23 -7.60
CA GLU A 106 -13.31 2.48 -6.47
C GLU A 106 -12.57 3.20 -5.36
N ILE A 107 -13.19 4.23 -4.80
CA ILE A 107 -12.60 5.12 -3.80
C ILE A 107 -13.39 5.00 -2.50
N PHE A 108 -12.71 4.69 -1.41
CA PHE A 108 -13.30 4.55 -0.08
C PHE A 108 -13.04 5.80 0.76
N ASP A 109 -14.12 6.45 1.19
CA ASP A 109 -14.00 7.71 1.95
C ASP A 109 -13.35 7.48 3.32
N LYS A 110 -12.47 8.41 3.71
CA LYS A 110 -11.75 8.47 4.99
C LYS A 110 -10.89 7.25 5.34
N MET A 111 -10.61 6.36 4.38
CA MET A 111 -9.75 5.19 4.61
C MET A 111 -8.30 5.44 4.23
N ASN A 112 -7.40 4.77 4.96
CA ASN A 112 -5.97 4.66 4.67
C ASN A 112 -5.68 3.45 3.77
N HIS A 113 -4.40 3.32 3.37
CA HIS A 113 -3.91 2.19 2.59
C HIS A 113 -4.16 0.85 3.29
N GLY A 114 -4.88 -0.05 2.63
CA GLY A 114 -5.20 -1.36 3.18
C GLY A 114 -6.21 -1.37 4.34
N GLN A 115 -6.69 -0.21 4.79
CA GLN A 115 -7.60 -0.13 5.94
C GLN A 115 -8.91 -0.88 5.71
N LEU A 116 -9.45 -0.84 4.49
CA LEU A 116 -10.66 -1.59 4.15
C LEU A 116 -10.50 -3.10 4.38
N LEU A 117 -9.31 -3.64 4.08
CA LEU A 117 -9.01 -5.06 4.27
C LEU A 117 -8.95 -5.44 5.75
N ILE A 118 -8.47 -4.55 6.60
CA ILE A 118 -8.32 -4.80 8.04
C ILE A 118 -9.62 -4.58 8.79
N ASP A 119 -10.30 -3.44 8.54
CA ASP A 119 -11.47 -3.05 9.32
C ASP A 119 -12.78 -3.63 8.76
N HIS A 120 -12.82 -3.97 7.45
CA HIS A 120 -14.04 -4.43 6.77
C HIS A 120 -13.77 -5.61 5.81
N PRO A 121 -13.17 -6.72 6.27
CA PRO A 121 -12.81 -7.87 5.41
C PRO A 121 -14.04 -8.48 4.71
N ASP A 122 -15.20 -8.50 5.37
CA ASP A 122 -16.44 -9.00 4.78
C ASP A 122 -16.91 -8.20 3.57
N GLN A 123 -16.68 -6.90 3.56
CA GLN A 123 -17.01 -6.05 2.41
C GLN A 123 -16.11 -6.38 1.21
N ILE A 124 -14.82 -6.61 1.46
CA ILE A 124 -13.87 -7.06 0.43
C ILE A 124 -14.31 -8.41 -0.13
N ALA A 125 -14.58 -9.39 0.74
CA ALA A 125 -14.99 -10.72 0.32
C ALA A 125 -16.26 -10.69 -0.56
N LYS A 126 -17.29 -9.95 -0.15
CA LYS A 126 -18.52 -9.78 -0.93
C LYS A 126 -18.27 -9.15 -2.31
N ARG A 127 -17.37 -8.16 -2.41
CA ARG A 127 -17.03 -7.52 -3.69
C ARG A 127 -16.29 -8.48 -4.61
N ILE A 128 -15.31 -9.23 -4.10
CA ILE A 128 -14.55 -10.21 -4.90
C ILE A 128 -15.51 -11.31 -5.41
N ILE A 129 -16.42 -11.81 -4.57
CA ILE A 129 -17.41 -12.79 -4.97
C ILE A 129 -18.36 -12.20 -6.03
N GLY A 130 -18.83 -10.96 -5.84
CA GLY A 130 -19.68 -10.29 -6.83
C GLY A 130 -19.05 -10.15 -8.20
N MET A 131 -17.73 -9.91 -8.27
CA MET A 131 -16.99 -9.80 -9.53
C MET A 131 -16.86 -11.10 -10.31
N GLN A 132 -17.03 -12.26 -9.66
CA GLN A 132 -16.98 -13.57 -10.32
C GLN A 132 -18.27 -13.89 -11.09
N TYR A 133 -19.34 -13.14 -10.89
CA TYR A 133 -20.66 -13.37 -11.46
C TYR A 133 -21.12 -12.25 -12.43
N GLU A 134 -20.28 -11.24 -12.67
CA GLU A 134 -20.46 -10.23 -13.72
C GLU A 134 -19.73 -10.65 -15.03
#